data_075344c0fd38fa131f8cfe47d1add59e
#
_entry.id   075344c0fd38fa131f8cfe47d1add59e
#
_cell.length_a   1.000
_cell.length_b   1.000
_cell.length_c   1.000
_cell.angle_alpha   90.00
_cell.angle_beta   90.00
_cell.angle_gamma   90.00
#
_symmetry.space_group_name_H-M   'P 1'
#
loop_
_entity.id
_entity.type
_entity.pdbx_description
1 polymer ?
#
loop_
_entity_poly.entity_id
_entity_poly.type
_entity_poly.pdbx_seq_one_letter_code
_entity_poly.pdbx_strand_id
1 'polypeptide(L)'
;MNFLKIKNFLLVFLIIFSYLISVVKTYAVDITADRTISSSSDGDQYNIKTNNDIDVIVTNNSTLERNQKIFNVSAASLTGSSITIHLGSSVIAETNSIFSNGAELTITNTGTIEATNSKAINVSNSDGVSITNNNNGVIKSNNNTILGDAGTGADNVTIDNSGEIYTTATGTESSAIVFANNDTGNTITNNSGGEIYSSGSESTIVLGVSSTLTNSGSIKNNKSVTNKAIQLKGNNNTVTLKDAGIVVGKIRSGNGTTGNKLRFNHGVGRAYYYDTSGDLTLEDLDGNQVVKGSAGSVGQGGSETIDEMLSYKSINLRNFLNRYENSNLLNHEGGWGELYSNLLNRSE
;
A
#
# COMPACT_ATOMS: atom_id res chain seq x y z
N MET A 1 65.23 -22.13 6.28
CA MET A 1 63.75 -22.35 6.35
C MET A 1 63.12 -21.64 5.17
N ASN A 2 62.49 -22.40 4.25
CA ASN A 2 62.11 -21.89 2.92
C ASN A 2 61.01 -20.84 2.96
N PHE A 3 61.26 -19.68 2.43
CA PHE A 3 60.36 -18.53 2.34
C PHE A 3 58.96 -18.89 1.76
N LEU A 4 58.94 -19.89 0.88
CA LEU A 4 57.75 -20.44 0.25
C LEU A 4 56.82 -21.17 1.26
N LYS A 5 57.39 -21.83 2.27
CA LYS A 5 56.63 -22.52 3.32
C LYS A 5 55.95 -21.55 4.28
N ILE A 6 56.60 -20.42 4.56
CA ILE A 6 56.05 -19.36 5.40
C ILE A 6 54.87 -18.65 4.69
N LYS A 7 55.04 -18.40 3.39
CA LYS A 7 54.01 -17.75 2.57
C LYS A 7 52.70 -18.60 2.47
N ASN A 8 52.86 -19.91 2.27
CA ASN A 8 51.74 -20.85 2.22
C ASN A 8 51.06 -21.03 3.60
N PHE A 9 51.83 -21.05 4.66
CA PHE A 9 51.31 -21.10 6.03
C PHE A 9 50.53 -19.84 6.39
N LEU A 10 51.05 -18.66 6.01
CA LEU A 10 50.35 -17.40 6.23
C LEU A 10 49.07 -17.29 5.43
N LEU A 11 49.04 -17.81 4.20
CA LEU A 11 47.85 -17.82 3.34
C LEU A 11 46.76 -18.77 3.90
N VAL A 12 47.13 -19.96 4.34
CA VAL A 12 46.24 -20.92 4.97
C VAL A 12 45.72 -20.36 6.29
N PHE A 13 46.55 -19.72 7.09
CA PHE A 13 46.14 -19.09 8.34
C PHE A 13 45.17 -17.92 8.10
N LEU A 14 45.42 -17.09 7.07
CA LEU A 14 44.51 -16.01 6.69
C LEU A 14 43.15 -16.53 6.20
N ILE A 15 43.14 -17.65 5.44
CA ILE A 15 41.90 -18.28 4.97
C ILE A 15 41.14 -18.89 6.15
N ILE A 16 41.84 -19.58 7.05
CA ILE A 16 41.18 -20.16 8.27
C ILE A 16 40.70 -19.03 9.19
N PHE A 17 41.46 -17.95 9.35
CA PHE A 17 41.10 -16.82 10.17
C PHE A 17 39.93 -16.02 9.56
N SER A 18 39.90 -15.86 8.23
CA SER A 18 38.75 -15.27 7.54
C SER A 18 37.50 -16.17 7.65
N TYR A 19 37.65 -17.48 7.62
CA TYR A 19 36.56 -18.44 7.85
C TYR A 19 36.09 -18.44 9.30
N LEU A 20 36.98 -18.27 10.29
CA LEU A 20 36.64 -18.14 11.70
C LEU A 20 35.95 -16.81 12.04
N ILE A 21 36.27 -15.73 11.31
CA ILE A 21 35.63 -14.41 11.50
C ILE A 21 34.27 -14.37 10.81
N SER A 22 34.03 -15.18 9.77
CA SER A 22 32.77 -15.19 9.01
C SER A 22 31.67 -16.06 9.61
N VAL A 23 31.90 -16.79 10.69
CA VAL A 23 30.83 -17.46 11.44
C VAL A 23 30.23 -16.45 12.42
N VAL A 24 29.48 -15.48 11.89
CA VAL A 24 28.52 -14.74 12.70
C VAL A 24 27.55 -15.79 13.24
N LYS A 25 27.69 -16.11 14.54
CA LYS A 25 26.74 -17.00 15.22
C LYS A 25 25.39 -16.27 15.25
N THR A 26 24.49 -16.66 14.36
CA THR A 26 23.11 -16.22 14.40
C THR A 26 22.45 -16.90 15.59
N TYR A 27 22.12 -16.16 16.61
CA TYR A 27 21.38 -16.67 17.76
C TYR A 27 19.88 -16.44 17.55
N ALA A 28 19.09 -17.46 17.85
CA ALA A 28 17.66 -17.29 18.07
C ALA A 28 17.47 -16.87 19.53
N VAL A 29 16.90 -15.70 19.76
CA VAL A 29 16.61 -15.17 21.08
C VAL A 29 15.13 -15.35 21.35
N ASP A 30 14.78 -16.21 22.30
CA ASP A 30 13.39 -16.34 22.72
C ASP A 30 13.02 -15.18 23.65
N ILE A 31 11.98 -14.43 23.27
CA ILE A 31 11.44 -13.32 24.06
C ILE A 31 10.30 -13.86 24.91
N THR A 32 10.48 -13.78 26.22
CA THR A 32 9.52 -14.29 27.21
C THR A 32 8.94 -13.20 28.11
N ALA A 33 9.34 -11.94 27.91
CA ALA A 33 8.86 -10.75 28.57
C ALA A 33 9.10 -9.52 27.68
N ASP A 34 8.53 -8.40 28.03
CA ASP A 34 8.71 -7.13 27.32
C ASP A 34 10.18 -6.80 27.09
N ARG A 35 10.47 -6.33 25.89
CA ARG A 35 11.85 -6.07 25.50
C ARG A 35 12.01 -4.80 24.68
N THR A 36 12.88 -3.93 25.15
CA THR A 36 13.36 -2.78 24.36
C THR A 36 14.70 -3.12 23.71
N ILE A 37 14.80 -2.96 22.39
CA ILE A 37 16.00 -3.14 21.60
C ILE A 37 16.49 -1.74 21.22
N SER A 38 17.56 -1.27 21.86
CA SER A 38 18.11 0.09 21.72
C SER A 38 19.51 0.13 21.12
N SER A 39 19.99 -1.00 20.61
CA SER A 39 21.28 -1.13 19.92
C SER A 39 21.11 -1.92 18.66
N SER A 40 21.88 -1.59 17.62
CA SER A 40 21.88 -2.34 16.38
C SER A 40 22.40 -3.77 16.62
N SER A 41 21.78 -4.74 15.98
CA SER A 41 22.22 -6.12 15.95
C SER A 41 22.25 -6.64 14.52
N ASP A 42 23.24 -7.45 14.23
CA ASP A 42 23.38 -8.16 12.97
C ASP A 42 23.31 -9.66 13.24
N GLY A 43 22.38 -10.32 12.60
CA GLY A 43 22.22 -11.77 12.66
C GLY A 43 21.28 -12.33 13.71
N ASP A 44 20.70 -11.57 14.62
CA ASP A 44 19.78 -12.11 15.64
C ASP A 44 18.37 -12.35 15.11
N GLN A 45 17.76 -13.46 15.55
CA GLN A 45 16.32 -13.71 15.40
C GLN A 45 15.62 -13.61 16.74
N TYR A 46 14.53 -12.90 16.76
CA TYR A 46 13.69 -12.75 17.94
C TYR A 46 12.42 -13.59 17.79
N ASN A 47 12.24 -14.55 18.70
CA ASN A 47 11.09 -15.45 18.69
C ASN A 47 10.12 -15.09 19.82
N ILE A 48 8.86 -14.89 19.50
CA ILE A 48 7.76 -14.77 20.45
C ILE A 48 6.92 -16.03 20.30
N LYS A 49 6.97 -16.95 21.27
CA LYS A 49 6.39 -18.30 21.12
C LYS A 49 5.43 -18.74 22.22
N THR A 50 5.57 -18.26 23.42
CA THR A 50 4.97 -18.91 24.60
C THR A 50 4.14 -18.02 25.50
N ASN A 51 4.32 -16.71 25.48
CA ASN A 51 3.65 -15.79 26.39
C ASN A 51 2.80 -14.79 25.62
N ASN A 52 1.62 -14.49 26.16
CA ASN A 52 0.77 -13.40 25.70
C ASN A 52 1.29 -12.05 26.22
N ASP A 53 0.78 -10.97 25.66
CA ASP A 53 1.01 -9.59 26.13
C ASP A 53 2.51 -9.22 26.19
N ILE A 54 3.29 -9.63 25.19
CA ILE A 54 4.70 -9.25 25.08
C ILE A 54 4.86 -8.05 24.17
N ASP A 55 5.45 -6.99 24.69
CA ASP A 55 5.80 -5.80 23.94
C ASP A 55 7.28 -5.79 23.54
N VAL A 56 7.53 -5.68 22.24
CA VAL A 56 8.88 -5.51 21.68
C VAL A 56 8.99 -4.14 21.04
N ILE A 57 9.94 -3.35 21.50
CA ILE A 57 10.16 -1.98 21.02
C ILE A 57 11.56 -1.87 20.44
N VAL A 58 11.67 -1.47 19.17
CA VAL A 58 12.93 -1.13 18.49
C VAL A 58 13.06 0.39 18.45
N THR A 59 14.07 0.93 19.11
CA THR A 59 14.21 2.37 19.34
C THR A 59 15.67 2.85 19.22
N ASN A 60 15.91 4.14 19.43
CA ASN A 60 17.24 4.78 19.43
C ASN A 60 18.01 4.66 18.10
N ASN A 61 17.32 4.79 16.97
CA ASN A 61 17.91 4.62 15.64
C ASN A 61 18.61 3.27 15.46
N SER A 62 18.12 2.23 16.12
CA SER A 62 18.66 0.88 16.01
C SER A 62 18.35 0.27 14.67
N THR A 63 19.32 -0.42 14.07
CA THR A 63 19.13 -1.23 12.88
C THR A 63 19.27 -2.71 13.25
N LEU A 64 18.21 -3.47 13.01
CA LEU A 64 18.22 -4.93 13.11
C LEU A 64 18.33 -5.47 11.69
N GLU A 65 19.42 -6.13 11.37
CA GLU A 65 19.67 -6.67 10.05
C GLU A 65 19.95 -8.17 10.12
N ARG A 66 19.39 -8.94 9.17
CA ARG A 66 19.59 -10.38 9.10
C ARG A 66 19.30 -10.94 7.71
N ASN A 67 20.06 -11.97 7.33
CA ASN A 67 19.83 -12.75 6.10
C ASN A 67 18.68 -13.77 6.21
N GLN A 68 17.90 -13.77 7.29
CA GLN A 68 16.70 -14.59 7.51
C GLN A 68 15.62 -13.74 8.19
N LYS A 69 14.62 -14.38 8.83
CA LYS A 69 13.58 -13.67 9.60
C LYS A 69 14.17 -12.95 10.82
N ILE A 70 13.70 -11.75 11.10
CA ILE A 70 14.08 -11.03 12.32
C ILE A 70 13.07 -11.35 13.44
N PHE A 71 11.80 -11.02 13.26
CA PHE A 71 10.76 -11.38 14.22
C PHE A 71 9.98 -12.59 13.73
N ASN A 72 9.93 -13.63 14.57
CA ASN A 72 9.18 -14.84 14.32
C ASN A 72 8.19 -15.06 15.46
N VAL A 73 6.92 -14.76 15.17
CA VAL A 73 5.79 -14.92 16.10
C VAL A 73 5.05 -16.16 15.66
N SER A 74 5.15 -17.25 16.43
CA SER A 74 4.74 -18.57 15.97
C SER A 74 4.03 -19.43 17.00
N ALA A 75 3.00 -18.88 17.65
CA ALA A 75 2.11 -19.71 18.45
C ALA A 75 0.65 -19.40 18.12
N ALA A 76 -0.11 -20.44 17.84
CA ALA A 76 -1.50 -20.36 17.40
C ALA A 76 -2.50 -19.76 18.42
N SER A 77 -2.02 -19.37 19.59
CA SER A 77 -2.85 -18.82 20.67
C SER A 77 -2.26 -17.59 21.34
N LEU A 78 -1.25 -16.94 20.71
CA LEU A 78 -0.72 -15.69 21.26
C LEU A 78 -1.68 -14.55 20.97
N THR A 79 -2.04 -13.84 22.02
CA THR A 79 -2.87 -12.65 21.97
C THR A 79 -2.18 -11.48 22.66
N GLY A 80 -2.51 -10.24 22.29
CA GLY A 80 -2.05 -9.04 22.96
C GLY A 80 -0.60 -8.63 22.72
N SER A 81 0.20 -9.43 22.01
CA SER A 81 1.62 -9.08 21.79
C SER A 81 1.79 -7.99 20.73
N SER A 82 2.82 -7.16 20.90
CA SER A 82 3.11 -6.06 19.99
C SER A 82 4.57 -5.96 19.54
N ILE A 83 4.78 -5.39 18.35
CA ILE A 83 6.08 -4.98 17.82
C ILE A 83 5.99 -3.52 17.41
N THR A 84 6.77 -2.66 18.05
CA THR A 84 6.82 -1.22 17.74
C THR A 84 8.19 -0.83 17.20
N ILE A 85 8.21 -0.22 16.02
CA ILE A 85 9.42 0.30 15.38
C ILE A 85 9.37 1.83 15.42
N HIS A 86 10.28 2.44 16.14
CA HIS A 86 10.33 3.88 16.32
C HIS A 86 11.02 4.58 15.12
N LEU A 87 10.75 5.87 14.99
CA LEU A 87 11.38 6.74 13.99
C LEU A 87 12.91 6.61 14.02
N GLY A 88 13.53 6.50 12.85
CA GLY A 88 14.96 6.31 12.68
C GLY A 88 15.44 4.87 12.90
N SER A 89 14.59 3.97 13.43
CA SER A 89 14.95 2.56 13.59
C SER A 89 14.55 1.74 12.36
N SER A 90 15.25 0.63 12.12
CA SER A 90 15.04 -0.22 10.96
C SER A 90 15.07 -1.71 11.31
N VAL A 91 14.20 -2.46 10.66
CA VAL A 91 14.13 -3.92 10.71
C VAL A 91 14.28 -4.43 9.29
N ILE A 92 15.46 -4.94 8.92
CA ILE A 92 15.83 -5.29 7.55
C ILE A 92 16.18 -6.77 7.49
N ALA A 93 15.40 -7.56 6.76
CA ALA A 93 15.62 -8.98 6.57
C ALA A 93 15.85 -9.33 5.09
N GLU A 94 16.62 -10.37 4.83
CA GLU A 94 16.68 -10.95 3.49
C GLU A 94 15.39 -11.72 3.17
N THR A 95 14.81 -12.41 4.17
CA THR A 95 13.52 -13.09 4.03
C THR A 95 12.39 -12.25 4.64
N ASN A 96 11.68 -12.71 5.66
CA ASN A 96 10.59 -11.93 6.27
C ASN A 96 11.12 -11.09 7.44
N SER A 97 10.89 -9.79 7.42
CA SER A 97 11.25 -8.96 8.58
C SER A 97 10.39 -9.30 9.79
N ILE A 98 9.08 -9.44 9.58
CA ILE A 98 8.13 -9.91 10.58
C ILE A 98 7.35 -11.08 9.98
N PHE A 99 7.35 -12.21 10.68
CA PHE A 99 6.55 -13.39 10.34
C PHE A 99 5.63 -13.72 11.51
N SER A 100 4.33 -13.68 11.26
CA SER A 100 3.31 -14.12 12.20
C SER A 100 2.61 -15.37 11.66
N ASN A 101 2.43 -16.37 12.52
CA ASN A 101 1.76 -17.63 12.19
C ASN A 101 0.88 -18.07 13.35
N GLY A 102 -0.42 -17.80 13.24
CA GLY A 102 -1.43 -18.18 14.21
C GLY A 102 -1.59 -17.25 15.41
N ALA A 103 -0.97 -16.06 15.40
CA ALA A 103 -1.00 -15.11 16.50
C ALA A 103 -1.77 -13.85 16.14
N GLU A 104 -2.55 -13.32 17.08
CA GLU A 104 -2.99 -11.93 17.06
C GLU A 104 -1.79 -11.04 17.42
N LEU A 105 -1.36 -10.21 16.49
CA LEU A 105 -0.18 -9.38 16.65
C LEU A 105 -0.49 -7.93 16.29
N THR A 106 -0.07 -7.00 17.14
CA THR A 106 -0.10 -5.57 16.81
C THR A 106 1.28 -5.11 16.34
N ILE A 107 1.35 -4.51 15.16
CA ILE A 107 2.57 -3.94 14.59
C ILE A 107 2.37 -2.44 14.45
N THR A 108 3.23 -1.65 15.09
CA THR A 108 3.25 -0.19 14.95
C THR A 108 4.58 0.24 14.37
N ASN A 109 4.55 0.88 13.19
CA ASN A 109 5.73 1.32 12.49
C ASN A 109 5.76 2.84 12.30
N THR A 110 6.84 3.46 12.76
CA THR A 110 7.20 4.85 12.45
C THR A 110 8.61 4.92 11.83
N GLY A 111 9.32 3.79 11.78
CA GLY A 111 10.64 3.61 11.19
C GLY A 111 10.58 2.88 9.85
N THR A 112 11.49 1.94 9.63
CA THR A 112 11.55 1.15 8.40
C THR A 112 11.43 -0.35 8.69
N ILE A 113 10.54 -1.02 7.97
CA ILE A 113 10.43 -2.48 7.90
C ILE A 113 10.73 -2.89 6.45
N GLU A 114 11.79 -3.63 6.22
CA GLU A 114 12.26 -3.98 4.87
C GLU A 114 12.57 -5.46 4.73
N ALA A 115 12.17 -6.06 3.61
CA ALA A 115 12.67 -7.35 3.18
C ALA A 115 13.30 -7.23 1.79
N THR A 116 14.56 -7.67 1.67
CA THR A 116 15.32 -7.50 0.42
C THR A 116 15.01 -8.55 -0.63
N ASN A 117 14.58 -9.77 -0.23
CA ASN A 117 14.30 -10.88 -1.16
C ASN A 117 12.95 -11.57 -0.92
N SER A 118 12.17 -11.16 0.10
CA SER A 118 10.89 -11.79 0.43
C SER A 118 9.88 -10.75 0.93
N LYS A 119 8.99 -11.13 1.84
CA LYS A 119 7.90 -10.30 2.35
C LYS A 119 8.37 -9.47 3.56
N ALA A 120 8.08 -8.16 3.59
CA ALA A 120 8.39 -7.37 4.77
C ALA A 120 7.58 -7.86 5.99
N ILE A 121 6.28 -8.06 5.80
CA ILE A 121 5.40 -8.62 6.81
C ILE A 121 4.63 -9.79 6.20
N ASN A 122 4.75 -10.96 6.81
CA ASN A 122 4.01 -12.13 6.43
C ASN A 122 3.10 -12.55 7.60
N VAL A 123 1.79 -12.47 7.37
CA VAL A 123 0.75 -12.79 8.36
C VAL A 123 -0.08 -14.01 7.93
N SER A 124 0.46 -14.83 7.03
CA SER A 124 -0.20 -16.06 6.59
C SER A 124 -0.54 -16.96 7.79
N ASN A 125 -1.76 -17.46 7.83
CA ASN A 125 -2.32 -18.25 8.95
C ASN A 125 -2.47 -17.46 10.28
N SER A 126 -2.58 -16.15 10.24
CA SER A 126 -2.79 -15.33 11.45
C SER A 126 -4.06 -14.51 11.32
N ASP A 127 -4.93 -14.63 12.31
CA ASP A 127 -6.16 -13.86 12.38
C ASP A 127 -6.01 -12.67 13.32
N GLY A 128 -6.76 -11.58 13.04
CA GLY A 128 -6.82 -10.43 13.92
C GLY A 128 -5.54 -9.58 14.01
N VAL A 129 -4.60 -9.75 13.09
CA VAL A 129 -3.37 -8.94 13.08
C VAL A 129 -3.70 -7.48 12.77
N SER A 130 -3.13 -6.57 13.56
CA SER A 130 -3.26 -5.12 13.37
C SER A 130 -1.92 -4.52 12.95
N ILE A 131 -1.89 -3.79 11.83
CA ILE A 131 -0.69 -3.13 11.30
C ILE A 131 -1.00 -1.64 11.17
N THR A 132 -0.31 -0.82 11.97
CA THR A 132 -0.36 0.64 11.90
C THR A 132 0.96 1.16 11.35
N ASN A 133 0.93 1.72 10.14
CA ASN A 133 2.08 2.39 9.53
C ASN A 133 1.88 3.90 9.64
N ASN A 134 2.49 4.50 10.64
CA ASN A 134 2.34 5.92 10.93
C ASN A 134 3.02 6.81 9.88
N ASN A 135 2.76 8.10 9.96
CA ASN A 135 3.47 9.09 9.17
C ASN A 135 5.00 8.93 9.34
N ASN A 136 5.76 8.98 8.25
CA ASN A 136 7.18 8.64 8.12
C ASN A 136 7.51 7.13 8.25
N GLY A 137 6.57 6.25 8.54
CA GLY A 137 6.79 4.82 8.52
C GLY A 137 6.92 4.30 7.09
N VAL A 138 7.90 3.43 6.86
CA VAL A 138 8.14 2.78 5.55
C VAL A 138 8.08 1.28 5.73
N ILE A 139 7.21 0.62 4.95
CA ILE A 139 7.15 -0.84 4.86
C ILE A 139 7.40 -1.21 3.40
N LYS A 140 8.51 -1.90 3.12
CA LYS A 140 8.92 -2.17 1.74
C LYS A 140 9.53 -3.54 1.53
N SER A 141 9.46 -4.02 0.29
CA SER A 141 10.13 -5.28 -0.08
C SER A 141 10.48 -5.34 -1.56
N ASN A 142 11.26 -6.36 -1.93
CA ASN A 142 11.49 -6.75 -3.33
C ASN A 142 10.66 -8.00 -3.71
N ASN A 143 9.49 -8.13 -3.11
CA ASN A 143 8.49 -9.19 -3.33
C ASN A 143 7.13 -8.62 -2.95
N ASN A 144 6.10 -9.45 -2.65
CA ASN A 144 4.89 -8.95 -1.99
C ASN A 144 5.25 -8.36 -0.62
N THR A 145 4.82 -7.13 -0.33
CA THR A 145 5.29 -6.44 0.87
C THR A 145 4.56 -6.91 2.13
N ILE A 146 3.23 -6.92 2.11
CA ILE A 146 2.40 -7.52 3.16
C ILE A 146 1.64 -8.68 2.55
N LEU A 147 1.83 -9.87 3.10
CA LEU A 147 1.22 -11.10 2.58
C LEU A 147 0.40 -11.80 3.65
N GLY A 148 -0.89 -11.99 3.34
CA GLY A 148 -1.81 -12.88 4.07
C GLY A 148 -2.08 -14.22 3.36
N ASP A 149 -1.55 -14.40 2.15
CA ASP A 149 -1.81 -15.54 1.27
C ASP A 149 -0.94 -16.74 1.59
N ALA A 150 -1.40 -17.65 2.44
CA ALA A 150 -0.99 -19.06 2.45
C ALA A 150 -1.76 -19.88 3.51
N GLY A 151 -2.05 -21.13 3.23
CA GLY A 151 -2.57 -22.06 4.24
C GLY A 151 -4.03 -21.85 4.63
N THR A 152 -4.30 -21.63 5.91
CA THR A 152 -5.66 -21.49 6.44
C THR A 152 -6.27 -20.10 6.24
N GLY A 153 -5.48 -19.14 5.80
CA GLY A 153 -5.91 -17.76 5.55
C GLY A 153 -5.40 -16.77 6.61
N ALA A 154 -5.58 -15.50 6.31
CA ALA A 154 -5.33 -14.37 7.20
C ALA A 154 -6.63 -13.56 7.31
N ASP A 155 -7.41 -13.84 8.35
CA ASP A 155 -8.73 -13.25 8.53
C ASP A 155 -8.70 -12.07 9.49
N ASN A 156 -9.59 -11.10 9.28
CA ASN A 156 -9.76 -9.93 10.14
C ASN A 156 -8.48 -9.10 10.35
N VAL A 157 -7.55 -9.13 9.39
CA VAL A 157 -6.35 -8.30 9.43
C VAL A 157 -6.74 -6.85 9.19
N THR A 158 -6.23 -5.95 10.02
CA THR A 158 -6.43 -4.51 9.89
C THR A 158 -5.11 -3.83 9.51
N ILE A 159 -5.13 -3.03 8.46
CA ILE A 159 -3.99 -2.20 8.04
C ILE A 159 -4.44 -0.74 8.05
N ASP A 160 -3.75 0.08 8.83
CA ASP A 160 -3.93 1.53 8.88
C ASP A 160 -2.64 2.20 8.40
N ASN A 161 -2.68 2.86 7.24
CA ASN A 161 -1.50 3.45 6.61
C ASN A 161 -1.58 4.96 6.48
N SER A 162 -0.65 5.64 7.12
CA SER A 162 -0.38 7.07 6.95
C SER A 162 1.03 7.35 6.40
N GLY A 163 1.85 6.32 6.22
CA GLY A 163 3.20 6.34 5.66
C GLY A 163 3.25 5.71 4.27
N GLU A 164 4.34 5.00 3.97
CA GLU A 164 4.55 4.33 2.70
C GLU A 164 4.53 2.80 2.84
N ILE A 165 3.76 2.12 1.99
CA ILE A 165 3.77 0.67 1.83
C ILE A 165 4.01 0.36 0.36
N TYR A 166 5.14 -0.27 0.02
CA TYR A 166 5.42 -0.51 -1.38
C TYR A 166 6.32 -1.72 -1.67
N THR A 167 6.25 -2.18 -2.92
CA THR A 167 7.19 -3.15 -3.46
C THR A 167 8.02 -2.56 -4.60
N THR A 168 9.30 -2.91 -4.63
CA THR A 168 10.21 -2.61 -5.75
C THR A 168 10.27 -3.76 -6.76
N ALA A 169 9.64 -4.90 -6.47
CA ALA A 169 9.58 -6.04 -7.39
C ALA A 169 8.89 -5.66 -8.71
N THR A 170 9.43 -6.16 -9.82
CA THR A 170 8.91 -5.87 -11.17
C THR A 170 8.27 -7.08 -11.85
N GLY A 171 8.48 -8.29 -11.31
CA GLY A 171 7.99 -9.58 -11.84
C GLY A 171 6.66 -10.03 -11.24
N THR A 172 6.54 -11.32 -11.04
CA THR A 172 5.52 -11.96 -10.21
C THR A 172 5.78 -11.68 -8.73
N GLU A 173 4.76 -11.79 -7.87
CA GLU A 173 4.88 -11.43 -6.44
C GLU A 173 5.34 -9.96 -6.25
N SER A 174 4.72 -9.05 -6.99
CA SER A 174 5.05 -7.62 -6.99
C SER A 174 3.89 -6.75 -6.49
N SER A 175 3.15 -7.23 -5.53
CA SER A 175 2.05 -6.50 -4.89
C SER A 175 2.49 -5.87 -3.57
N ALA A 176 1.98 -4.69 -3.26
CA ALA A 176 2.22 -4.08 -1.95
C ALA A 176 1.44 -4.81 -0.83
N ILE A 177 0.19 -5.19 -1.09
CA ILE A 177 -0.65 -5.93 -0.12
C ILE A 177 -1.38 -7.05 -0.85
N VAL A 178 -1.33 -8.27 -0.31
CA VAL A 178 -2.03 -9.43 -0.87
C VAL A 178 -2.80 -10.17 0.21
N PHE A 179 -4.10 -10.30 0.00
CA PHE A 179 -4.97 -11.25 0.69
C PHE A 179 -5.55 -12.23 -0.34
N ALA A 180 -5.48 -13.52 -0.06
CA ALA A 180 -5.95 -14.57 -0.96
C ALA A 180 -7.49 -14.68 -1.02
N ASN A 181 -8.00 -15.56 -1.88
CA ASN A 181 -9.44 -15.77 -2.03
C ASN A 181 -10.13 -16.31 -0.77
N ASN A 182 -9.37 -16.98 0.11
CA ASN A 182 -9.86 -17.53 1.36
C ASN A 182 -9.67 -16.62 2.56
N ASP A 183 -8.92 -15.51 2.40
CA ASP A 183 -8.74 -14.51 3.46
C ASP A 183 -10.01 -13.64 3.54
N THR A 184 -10.58 -13.53 4.73
CA THR A 184 -11.88 -12.88 4.92
C THR A 184 -11.84 -11.72 5.92
N GLY A 185 -12.74 -10.74 5.72
CA GLY A 185 -12.99 -9.69 6.69
C GLY A 185 -11.85 -8.68 6.88
N ASN A 186 -10.89 -8.64 5.98
CA ASN A 186 -9.73 -7.77 6.11
C ASN A 186 -10.09 -6.30 5.85
N THR A 187 -9.48 -5.42 6.60
CA THR A 187 -9.71 -3.97 6.51
C THR A 187 -8.42 -3.22 6.20
N ILE A 188 -8.44 -2.41 5.16
CA ILE A 188 -7.33 -1.53 4.81
C ILE A 188 -7.83 -0.09 4.81
N THR A 189 -7.17 0.77 5.58
CA THR A 189 -7.38 2.22 5.55
C THR A 189 -6.08 2.88 5.10
N ASN A 190 -6.13 3.58 3.96
CA ASN A 190 -5.04 4.41 3.49
C ASN A 190 -5.43 5.88 3.74
N ASN A 191 -4.85 6.47 4.76
CA ASN A 191 -5.17 7.81 5.22
C ASN A 191 -4.67 8.90 4.28
N SER A 192 -5.12 10.12 4.48
CA SER A 192 -4.58 11.29 3.77
C SER A 192 -3.06 11.39 3.98
N GLY A 193 -2.30 11.48 2.90
CA GLY A 193 -0.84 11.45 2.91
C GLY A 193 -0.22 10.05 2.86
N GLY A 194 -1.00 8.99 3.13
CA GLY A 194 -0.53 7.62 2.99
C GLY A 194 -0.35 7.22 1.52
N GLU A 195 0.74 6.52 1.22
CA GLU A 195 1.02 6.00 -0.13
C GLU A 195 1.15 4.48 -0.13
N ILE A 196 0.45 3.83 -1.07
CA ILE A 196 0.56 2.39 -1.32
C ILE A 196 0.85 2.20 -2.81
N TYR A 197 2.02 1.62 -3.15
CA TYR A 197 2.36 1.48 -4.56
C TYR A 197 3.16 0.22 -4.90
N SER A 198 3.09 -0.15 -6.18
CA SER A 198 3.87 -1.26 -6.75
C SER A 198 4.52 -0.85 -8.06
N SER A 199 5.67 -1.47 -8.36
CA SER A 199 6.41 -1.24 -9.61
C SER A 199 6.29 -2.40 -10.60
N GLY A 200 5.54 -3.44 -10.24
CA GLY A 200 5.40 -4.67 -11.03
C GLY A 200 4.14 -4.75 -11.88
N SER A 201 3.98 -5.91 -12.53
CA SER A 201 2.82 -6.19 -13.36
C SER A 201 1.60 -6.69 -12.59
N GLU A 202 1.79 -7.09 -11.34
CA GLU A 202 0.70 -7.52 -10.48
C GLU A 202 -0.13 -6.34 -9.95
N SER A 203 -1.24 -6.66 -9.30
CA SER A 203 -2.08 -5.63 -8.67
C SER A 203 -1.36 -5.04 -7.45
N THR A 204 -1.45 -3.73 -7.25
CA THR A 204 -0.85 -3.11 -6.06
C THR A 204 -1.48 -3.63 -4.78
N ILE A 205 -2.81 -3.75 -4.76
CA ILE A 205 -3.56 -4.35 -3.66
C ILE A 205 -4.45 -5.47 -4.20
N VAL A 206 -4.43 -6.62 -3.53
CA VAL A 206 -5.33 -7.74 -3.78
C VAL A 206 -6.17 -7.97 -2.53
N LEU A 207 -7.51 -7.95 -2.67
CA LEU A 207 -8.46 -8.23 -1.60
C LEU A 207 -9.06 -9.62 -1.75
N GLY A 208 -9.15 -10.35 -0.64
CA GLY A 208 -9.80 -11.65 -0.52
C GLY A 208 -11.34 -11.56 -0.52
N VAL A 209 -11.99 -12.12 0.48
CA VAL A 209 -13.46 -12.16 0.59
C VAL A 209 -13.94 -11.17 1.66
N SER A 210 -15.07 -10.50 1.45
CA SER A 210 -15.73 -9.62 2.43
C SER A 210 -14.78 -8.58 3.07
N SER A 211 -13.81 -8.13 2.31
CA SER A 211 -12.80 -7.18 2.77
C SER A 211 -13.19 -5.74 2.42
N THR A 212 -12.70 -4.81 3.21
CA THR A 212 -12.96 -3.38 3.04
C THR A 212 -11.66 -2.62 2.81
N LEU A 213 -11.65 -1.75 1.80
CA LEU A 213 -10.58 -0.79 1.55
C LEU A 213 -11.15 0.62 1.54
N THR A 214 -10.62 1.49 2.40
CA THR A 214 -10.90 2.93 2.38
C THR A 214 -9.65 3.68 1.98
N ASN A 215 -9.73 4.53 0.96
CA ASN A 215 -8.59 5.30 0.47
C ASN A 215 -8.87 6.80 0.49
N SER A 216 -8.15 7.52 1.33
CA SER A 216 -8.04 8.99 1.35
C SER A 216 -6.64 9.47 0.92
N GLY A 217 -5.70 8.55 0.72
CA GLY A 217 -4.34 8.78 0.27
C GLY A 217 -4.15 8.41 -1.20
N SER A 218 -3.02 7.80 -1.52
CA SER A 218 -2.65 7.43 -2.88
C SER A 218 -2.39 5.94 -3.02
N ILE A 219 -3.04 5.29 -4.00
CA ILE A 219 -2.80 3.90 -4.39
C ILE A 219 -2.39 3.88 -5.86
N LYS A 220 -1.18 3.40 -6.17
CA LYS A 220 -0.62 3.50 -7.54
C LYS A 220 -0.03 2.18 -8.01
N ASN A 221 -0.29 1.82 -9.27
CA ASN A 221 0.57 0.91 -10.00
C ASN A 221 1.51 1.75 -10.87
N ASN A 222 2.77 1.88 -10.46
CA ASN A 222 3.76 2.74 -11.11
C ASN A 222 4.26 2.18 -12.45
N LYS A 223 3.99 0.90 -12.76
CA LYS A 223 4.39 0.31 -14.03
C LYS A 223 3.54 0.81 -15.18
N SER A 224 2.23 0.91 -15.00
CA SER A 224 1.31 1.40 -16.04
C SER A 224 -0.08 1.70 -15.45
N VAL A 225 -0.71 2.76 -15.96
CA VAL A 225 -2.11 3.09 -15.67
C VAL A 225 -3.10 2.02 -16.17
N THR A 226 -2.67 1.17 -17.10
CA THR A 226 -3.48 0.05 -17.60
C THR A 226 -3.40 -1.19 -16.71
N ASN A 227 -2.42 -1.24 -15.81
CA ASN A 227 -2.30 -2.30 -14.81
C ASN A 227 -3.32 -2.11 -13.68
N LYS A 228 -3.50 -3.15 -12.90
CA LYS A 228 -4.43 -3.10 -11.78
C LYS A 228 -3.78 -2.40 -10.57
N ALA A 229 -4.40 -1.35 -10.07
CA ALA A 229 -4.08 -0.81 -8.76
C ALA A 229 -4.76 -1.64 -7.66
N ILE A 230 -6.04 -2.01 -7.86
CA ILE A 230 -6.82 -2.75 -6.88
C ILE A 230 -7.50 -3.93 -7.58
N GLN A 231 -7.34 -5.14 -7.03
CA GLN A 231 -8.04 -6.33 -7.47
C GLN A 231 -8.89 -6.91 -6.35
N LEU A 232 -10.19 -7.06 -6.61
CA LEU A 232 -11.15 -7.73 -5.74
C LEU A 232 -11.23 -9.19 -6.19
N LYS A 233 -10.47 -10.06 -5.54
CA LYS A 233 -10.28 -11.45 -5.97
C LYS A 233 -11.41 -12.35 -5.49
N GLY A 234 -12.04 -12.00 -4.35
CA GLY A 234 -13.20 -12.68 -3.78
C GLY A 234 -14.49 -11.89 -3.89
N ASN A 235 -15.53 -12.38 -3.21
CA ASN A 235 -16.88 -11.80 -3.17
C ASN A 235 -17.03 -10.75 -2.07
N ASN A 236 -18.06 -9.90 -2.20
CA ASN A 236 -18.55 -8.98 -1.17
C ASN A 236 -17.50 -7.97 -0.67
N ASN A 237 -16.51 -7.63 -1.48
CA ASN A 237 -15.54 -6.61 -1.13
C ASN A 237 -16.13 -5.21 -1.35
N THR A 238 -15.71 -4.26 -0.51
CA THR A 238 -16.08 -2.85 -0.64
C THR A 238 -14.82 -1.99 -0.72
N VAL A 239 -14.69 -1.20 -1.78
CA VAL A 239 -13.68 -0.16 -1.92
C VAL A 239 -14.37 1.18 -1.80
N THR A 240 -13.93 2.02 -0.87
CA THR A 240 -14.42 3.40 -0.71
C THR A 240 -13.28 4.37 -1.04
N LEU A 241 -13.49 5.20 -2.04
CA LEU A 241 -12.61 6.31 -2.36
C LEU A 241 -13.13 7.56 -1.69
N LYS A 242 -12.33 8.14 -0.79
CA LYS A 242 -12.75 9.19 0.10
C LYS A 242 -11.85 10.41 -0.03
N ASP A 243 -12.41 11.58 0.15
CA ASP A 243 -11.73 12.88 0.15
C ASP A 243 -10.85 13.08 -1.11
N ALA A 244 -9.57 13.26 -0.94
CA ALA A 244 -8.59 13.42 -2.02
C ALA A 244 -7.98 12.10 -2.50
N GLY A 245 -8.58 10.97 -2.18
CA GLY A 245 -8.04 9.66 -2.50
C GLY A 245 -7.77 9.44 -3.99
N ILE A 246 -6.52 9.14 -4.31
CA ILE A 246 -6.03 8.92 -5.68
C ILE A 246 -5.86 7.43 -5.93
N VAL A 247 -6.31 6.98 -7.10
CA VAL A 247 -6.02 5.63 -7.61
C VAL A 247 -5.47 5.75 -9.02
N VAL A 248 -4.25 5.30 -9.23
CA VAL A 248 -3.60 5.22 -10.54
C VAL A 248 -3.47 3.76 -10.95
N GLY A 249 -4.24 3.36 -11.93
CA GLY A 249 -4.40 1.98 -12.38
C GLY A 249 -5.86 1.52 -12.28
N LYS A 250 -6.15 0.33 -12.80
CA LYS A 250 -7.52 -0.20 -12.86
C LYS A 250 -7.96 -0.75 -11.50
N ILE A 251 -9.25 -0.57 -11.21
CA ILE A 251 -9.94 -1.31 -10.15
C ILE A 251 -10.68 -2.47 -10.83
N ARG A 252 -10.36 -3.70 -10.46
CA ARG A 252 -10.89 -4.90 -11.11
C ARG A 252 -11.55 -5.84 -10.11
N SER A 253 -12.80 -6.20 -10.41
CA SER A 253 -13.45 -7.34 -9.79
C SER A 253 -13.03 -8.64 -10.49
N GLY A 254 -12.81 -9.71 -9.75
CA GLY A 254 -12.43 -11.01 -10.30
C GLY A 254 -13.54 -11.63 -11.16
N ASN A 255 -13.17 -12.52 -12.08
CA ASN A 255 -14.15 -13.24 -12.89
C ASN A 255 -15.01 -14.14 -12.00
N GLY A 256 -16.34 -14.05 -12.15
CA GLY A 256 -17.31 -14.84 -11.38
C GLY A 256 -17.49 -14.39 -9.94
N THR A 257 -16.87 -13.31 -9.51
CA THR A 257 -17.14 -12.73 -8.18
C THR A 257 -18.43 -11.93 -8.18
N THR A 258 -19.08 -11.87 -7.02
CA THR A 258 -20.37 -11.19 -6.81
C THR A 258 -20.32 -10.26 -5.59
N GLY A 259 -21.21 -9.28 -5.57
CA GLY A 259 -21.39 -8.39 -4.41
C GLY A 259 -20.27 -7.36 -4.18
N ASN A 260 -19.30 -7.26 -5.09
CA ASN A 260 -18.24 -6.27 -5.00
C ASN A 260 -18.76 -4.86 -5.29
N LYS A 261 -18.31 -3.89 -4.49
CA LYS A 261 -18.74 -2.49 -4.55
C LYS A 261 -17.56 -1.54 -4.62
N LEU A 262 -17.76 -0.48 -5.41
CA LEU A 262 -16.88 0.69 -5.39
C LEU A 262 -17.72 1.91 -5.04
N ARG A 263 -17.33 2.57 -3.97
CA ARG A 263 -18.04 3.71 -3.39
C ARG A 263 -17.21 4.97 -3.48
N PHE A 264 -17.86 6.07 -3.82
CA PHE A 264 -17.27 7.39 -3.83
C PHE A 264 -17.82 8.22 -2.69
N ASN A 265 -16.95 8.84 -1.93
CA ASN A 265 -17.25 9.73 -0.83
C ASN A 265 -16.33 10.97 -0.93
N HIS A 266 -16.48 11.72 -2.03
CA HIS A 266 -15.66 12.91 -2.31
C HIS A 266 -16.40 14.23 -2.07
N GLY A 267 -17.66 14.18 -1.69
CA GLY A 267 -18.52 15.35 -1.48
C GLY A 267 -19.44 15.66 -2.66
N VAL A 268 -20.36 16.54 -2.43
CA VAL A 268 -21.50 16.88 -3.31
C VAL A 268 -21.05 17.57 -4.60
N GLY A 269 -21.70 17.22 -5.71
CA GLY A 269 -21.55 17.94 -6.99
C GLY A 269 -20.29 17.64 -7.77
N ARG A 270 -19.59 16.54 -7.47
CA ARG A 270 -18.38 16.13 -8.18
C ARG A 270 -18.66 15.00 -9.17
N ALA A 271 -18.01 15.07 -10.32
CA ALA A 271 -18.03 14.01 -11.33
C ALA A 271 -16.70 13.24 -11.28
N TYR A 272 -16.78 11.92 -11.41
CA TYR A 272 -15.62 11.04 -11.36
C TYR A 272 -15.39 10.37 -12.70
N TYR A 273 -14.11 10.24 -13.08
CA TYR A 273 -13.66 9.50 -14.25
C TYR A 273 -12.72 8.41 -13.79
N TYR A 274 -13.12 7.17 -13.97
CA TYR A 274 -12.23 6.06 -13.72
C TYR A 274 -12.67 4.82 -14.50
N ASP A 275 -11.74 3.88 -14.68
CA ASP A 275 -11.99 2.63 -15.40
C ASP A 275 -12.06 1.46 -14.44
N THR A 276 -13.14 0.70 -14.54
CA THR A 276 -13.30 -0.57 -13.84
C THR A 276 -13.36 -1.70 -14.84
N SER A 277 -12.95 -2.90 -14.42
CA SER A 277 -13.16 -4.13 -15.16
C SER A 277 -13.82 -5.17 -14.26
N GLY A 278 -14.65 -6.05 -14.86
CA GLY A 278 -15.46 -7.03 -14.12
C GLY A 278 -16.79 -6.45 -13.62
N ASP A 279 -17.59 -7.30 -12.95
CA ASP A 279 -18.85 -6.93 -12.34
C ASP A 279 -18.57 -6.18 -11.03
N LEU A 280 -18.81 -4.90 -11.05
CA LEU A 280 -18.57 -4.01 -9.93
C LEU A 280 -19.71 -3.01 -9.82
N THR A 281 -20.41 -2.99 -8.69
CA THR A 281 -21.43 -1.99 -8.39
C THR A 281 -20.76 -0.67 -8.03
N LEU A 282 -21.20 0.41 -8.68
CA LEU A 282 -20.66 1.76 -8.49
C LEU A 282 -21.69 2.58 -7.72
N GLU A 283 -21.29 3.18 -6.62
CA GLU A 283 -22.14 3.98 -5.76
C GLU A 283 -21.42 5.29 -5.42
N ASP A 284 -22.05 6.44 -5.68
CA ASP A 284 -21.66 7.70 -5.05
C ASP A 284 -22.51 7.88 -3.81
N LEU A 285 -21.87 8.09 -2.65
CA LEU A 285 -22.58 8.16 -1.36
C LEU A 285 -23.42 9.43 -1.19
N ASP A 286 -23.14 10.45 -2.00
CA ASP A 286 -23.93 11.70 -2.06
C ASP A 286 -24.94 11.69 -3.22
N GLY A 287 -25.07 10.56 -3.93
CA GLY A 287 -26.01 10.39 -5.04
C GLY A 287 -25.61 11.07 -6.35
N ASN A 288 -24.33 11.44 -6.51
CA ASN A 288 -23.84 12.06 -7.73
C ASN A 288 -23.64 11.03 -8.85
N GLN A 289 -23.63 11.51 -10.08
CA GLN A 289 -23.35 10.65 -11.23
C GLN A 289 -21.89 10.19 -11.24
N VAL A 290 -21.68 8.90 -11.32
CA VAL A 290 -20.36 8.31 -11.52
C VAL A 290 -20.11 8.09 -13.00
N VAL A 291 -19.03 8.64 -13.53
CA VAL A 291 -18.64 8.50 -14.93
C VAL A 291 -17.41 7.59 -15.03
N LYS A 292 -17.57 6.50 -15.78
CA LYS A 292 -16.49 5.57 -16.06
C LYS A 292 -15.50 6.19 -17.05
N GLY A 293 -14.24 6.32 -16.64
CA GLY A 293 -13.14 6.79 -17.50
C GLY A 293 -12.42 5.65 -18.21
N SER A 294 -11.51 5.98 -19.11
CA SER A 294 -10.69 5.02 -19.86
C SER A 294 -9.31 4.77 -19.25
N ALA A 295 -8.84 5.66 -18.39
CA ALA A 295 -7.46 5.64 -17.88
C ALA A 295 -7.30 4.84 -16.58
N GLY A 296 -8.37 4.43 -15.93
CA GLY A 296 -8.30 3.68 -14.66
C GLY A 296 -7.68 4.49 -13.53
N SER A 297 -8.04 5.76 -13.40
CA SER A 297 -7.58 6.62 -12.32
C SER A 297 -8.68 7.50 -11.78
N VAL A 298 -8.58 7.81 -10.49
CA VAL A 298 -9.45 8.74 -9.75
C VAL A 298 -8.58 9.62 -8.87
N GLY A 299 -8.87 10.90 -8.83
CA GLY A 299 -8.18 11.83 -7.95
C GLY A 299 -8.80 13.22 -7.95
N GLN A 300 -8.50 13.96 -6.91
CA GLN A 300 -9.02 15.31 -6.71
C GLN A 300 -8.62 16.29 -7.83
N GLY A 301 -7.38 16.18 -8.34
CA GLY A 301 -6.89 17.06 -9.40
C GLY A 301 -7.71 17.02 -10.68
N GLY A 302 -8.31 15.87 -11.02
CA GLY A 302 -9.22 15.76 -12.18
C GLY A 302 -10.54 16.50 -11.96
N SER A 303 -11.10 16.47 -10.75
CA SER A 303 -12.34 17.21 -10.43
C SER A 303 -12.10 18.72 -10.34
N GLU A 304 -11.00 19.15 -9.75
CA GLU A 304 -10.64 20.57 -9.70
C GLU A 304 -10.46 21.17 -11.10
N THR A 305 -9.80 20.44 -11.99
CA THR A 305 -9.64 20.88 -13.39
C THR A 305 -10.98 21.01 -14.12
N ILE A 306 -11.90 20.06 -13.89
CA ILE A 306 -13.26 20.11 -14.48
C ILE A 306 -14.06 21.27 -13.90
N ASP A 307 -14.03 21.48 -12.59
CA ASP A 307 -14.70 22.58 -11.91
C ASP A 307 -14.15 23.94 -12.37
N GLU A 308 -12.84 24.04 -12.55
CA GLU A 308 -12.18 25.23 -13.07
C GLU A 308 -12.57 25.51 -14.54
N MET A 309 -12.60 24.47 -15.38
CA MET A 309 -13.04 24.57 -16.77
C MET A 309 -14.53 24.95 -16.88
N LEU A 310 -15.40 24.39 -16.04
CA LEU A 310 -16.83 24.73 -16.01
C LEU A 310 -17.05 26.15 -15.49
N SER A 311 -16.34 26.54 -14.44
CA SER A 311 -16.38 27.92 -13.90
C SER A 311 -15.92 28.93 -14.92
N TYR A 312 -14.80 28.66 -15.62
CA TYR A 312 -14.28 29.51 -16.68
C TYR A 312 -15.27 29.66 -17.84
N LYS A 313 -15.89 28.56 -18.29
CA LYS A 313 -16.93 28.59 -19.32
C LYS A 313 -18.17 29.39 -18.87
N SER A 314 -18.61 29.22 -17.63
CA SER A 314 -19.74 29.96 -17.05
C SER A 314 -19.45 31.47 -16.97
N ILE A 315 -18.26 31.85 -16.54
CA ILE A 315 -17.82 33.26 -16.46
C ILE A 315 -17.77 33.89 -17.86
N ASN A 316 -17.21 33.16 -18.82
CA ASN A 316 -17.13 33.66 -20.20
C ASN A 316 -18.51 33.80 -20.83
N LEU A 317 -19.40 32.84 -20.62
CA LEU A 317 -20.78 32.93 -21.09
C LEU A 317 -21.51 34.12 -20.46
N ARG A 318 -21.39 34.31 -19.14
CA ARG A 318 -21.99 35.45 -18.45
C ARG A 318 -21.42 36.78 -18.92
N ASN A 319 -20.12 36.89 -19.12
CA ASN A 319 -19.49 38.10 -19.62
C ASN A 319 -19.91 38.40 -21.06
N PHE A 320 -20.08 37.37 -21.88
CA PHE A 320 -20.61 37.53 -23.23
C PHE A 320 -22.05 38.02 -23.23
N LEU A 321 -22.95 37.37 -22.42
CA LEU A 321 -24.34 37.80 -22.29
C LEU A 321 -24.45 39.23 -21.78
N ASN A 322 -23.68 39.65 -20.79
CA ASN A 322 -23.65 41.01 -20.27
C ASN A 322 -23.17 42.01 -21.32
N ARG A 323 -22.23 41.67 -22.20
CA ARG A 323 -21.82 42.51 -23.33
C ARG A 323 -22.93 42.65 -24.37
N TYR A 324 -23.65 41.54 -24.58
CA TYR A 324 -24.77 41.50 -25.53
C TYR A 324 -25.94 42.35 -25.05
N GLU A 325 -26.31 42.25 -23.76
CA GLU A 325 -27.34 43.09 -23.14
C GLU A 325 -26.97 44.60 -23.18
N ASN A 326 -25.72 44.94 -22.92
CA ASN A 326 -25.26 46.32 -22.91
C ASN A 326 -25.02 46.91 -24.30
N SER A 327 -24.96 46.11 -25.36
CA SER A 327 -24.64 46.57 -26.71
C SER A 327 -25.85 46.90 -27.60
N ASN A 328 -27.09 46.81 -27.11
CA ASN A 328 -28.33 46.97 -27.90
C ASN A 328 -28.40 46.05 -29.16
N LEU A 329 -27.61 45.01 -29.23
CA LEU A 329 -27.53 44.08 -30.38
C LEU A 329 -28.62 43.00 -30.38
N LEU A 330 -29.55 43.02 -29.43
CA LEU A 330 -30.68 42.12 -29.37
C LEU A 330 -31.67 42.21 -30.54
N ASN A 331 -31.49 43.20 -31.41
CA ASN A 331 -32.32 43.38 -32.61
C ASN A 331 -31.73 42.82 -33.91
N HIS A 332 -30.61 42.07 -33.84
CA HIS A 332 -30.01 41.45 -35.03
C HIS A 332 -30.34 39.95 -35.08
N GLU A 333 -30.92 39.54 -36.18
CA GLU A 333 -31.32 38.15 -36.45
C GLU A 333 -30.15 37.13 -36.54
N GLY A 334 -28.89 37.54 -36.36
CA GLY A 334 -27.70 36.69 -36.40
C GLY A 334 -27.04 36.37 -35.06
N GLY A 335 -27.54 36.87 -33.94
CA GLY A 335 -26.83 36.85 -32.66
C GLY A 335 -26.50 35.49 -32.05
N TRP A 336 -27.31 34.50 -32.27
CA TRP A 336 -27.07 33.15 -31.75
C TRP A 336 -26.02 32.37 -32.54
N GLY A 337 -25.88 32.60 -33.84
CA GLY A 337 -24.86 31.96 -34.67
C GLY A 337 -23.44 32.39 -34.32
N GLU A 338 -23.22 33.67 -33.98
CA GLU A 338 -21.91 34.15 -33.55
C GLU A 338 -21.53 33.64 -32.16
N LEU A 339 -22.51 33.52 -31.26
CA LEU A 339 -22.30 32.90 -29.93
C LEU A 339 -21.76 31.50 -30.06
N TYR A 340 -22.35 30.70 -30.91
CA TYR A 340 -22.01 29.28 -31.09
C TYR A 340 -20.64 29.13 -31.80
N SER A 341 -20.34 29.93 -32.78
CA SER A 341 -19.07 29.86 -33.50
C SER A 341 -17.88 30.30 -32.65
N ASN A 342 -18.04 31.32 -31.78
CA ASN A 342 -16.98 31.74 -30.85
C ASN A 342 -16.74 30.76 -29.70
N LEU A 343 -17.74 29.94 -29.30
CA LEU A 343 -17.60 28.87 -28.33
C LEU A 343 -16.89 27.66 -28.93
N LEU A 344 -17.09 27.35 -30.19
CA LEU A 344 -16.48 26.22 -30.89
C LEU A 344 -15.05 26.51 -31.36
N ASN A 345 -14.75 27.76 -31.79
CA ASN A 345 -13.42 28.15 -32.29
C ASN A 345 -12.35 28.36 -31.20
N ARG A 346 -12.67 28.12 -29.91
CA ARG A 346 -11.69 28.15 -28.79
C ARG A 346 -11.32 26.76 -28.27
N SER A 347 -11.71 25.71 -28.97
CA SER A 347 -11.36 24.32 -28.63
C SER A 347 -10.18 23.76 -29.43
N GLU A 348 -9.44 24.59 -30.18
CA GLU A 348 -8.15 24.28 -30.80
C GLU A 348 -6.98 24.82 -30.01
#